data_bd3360439b608d3945818e3e32b33c4f
#
_entry.id   bd3360439b608d3945818e3e32b33c4f
#
_cell.length_a   1.000
_cell.length_b   1.000
_cell.length_c   1.000
_cell.angle_alpha   90.00
_cell.angle_beta   90.00
_cell.angle_gamma   90.00
#
_symmetry.space_group_name_H-M   'P 1'
#
loop_
_entity.id
_entity.type
_entity.pdbx_description
1 polymer ?
#
loop_
_entity_poly.entity_id
_entity_poly.type
_entity_poly.pdbx_seq_one_letter_code
_entity_poly.pdbx_strand_id
1 'polypeptide(L)'
;MWYSHQPDENRASKLIGTKVVNTANETIGDVNEIVLNKDGKVAAMILGVGGFLGMGEREIAVSFESLRMNRDSNGNLVISVNATKDSLAAAPQWRWDTTRK
;
A
#
# COMPACT_ATOMS: atom_id res chain seq x y z
N MET A 1 30.79 3.84 -7.40
CA MET A 1 29.35 3.72 -7.63
C MET A 1 28.65 2.75 -6.67
N TRP A 2 29.28 2.45 -5.57
CA TRP A 2 28.63 1.59 -4.58
C TRP A 2 27.66 2.46 -3.75
N TYR A 3 26.54 1.85 -3.37
CA TYR A 3 25.48 2.57 -2.67
C TYR A 3 25.45 2.20 -1.19
N SER A 4 25.33 3.19 -0.33
CA SER A 4 25.09 3.00 1.09
C SER A 4 23.73 3.55 1.44
N HIS A 5 22.87 2.73 2.02
CA HIS A 5 21.50 3.14 2.31
C HIS A 5 21.45 4.15 3.46
N GLN A 6 20.41 4.98 3.42
CA GLN A 6 20.13 5.98 4.45
C GLN A 6 19.14 5.41 5.47
N PRO A 7 19.16 5.93 6.72
CA PRO A 7 18.31 5.37 7.77
C PRO A 7 16.80 5.46 7.49
N ASP A 8 16.38 6.42 6.66
CA ASP A 8 14.96 6.64 6.35
C ASP A 8 14.49 5.88 5.12
N GLU A 9 15.37 5.12 4.50
CA GLU A 9 15.02 4.37 3.30
C GLU A 9 14.42 3.02 3.65
N ASN A 10 13.59 2.49 2.73
CA ASN A 10 12.89 1.24 2.93
C ASN A 10 13.22 0.27 1.80
N ARG A 11 13.26 -1.00 2.16
CA ARG A 11 13.47 -2.06 1.17
C ARG A 11 12.13 -2.41 0.55
N ALA A 12 12.08 -2.43 -0.77
CA ALA A 12 10.83 -2.71 -1.49
C ALA A 12 10.23 -4.06 -1.08
N SER A 13 11.07 -5.06 -0.86
CA SER A 13 10.57 -6.38 -0.45
C SER A 13 9.91 -6.36 0.93
N LYS A 14 10.24 -5.37 1.76
CA LYS A 14 9.64 -5.23 3.09
C LYS A 14 8.38 -4.38 3.07
N LEU A 15 8.20 -3.58 2.02
CA LEU A 15 6.95 -2.83 1.86
C LEU A 15 5.80 -3.77 1.52
N ILE A 16 6.06 -4.75 0.68
CA ILE A 16 5.05 -5.75 0.33
C ILE A 16 4.77 -6.59 1.57
N GLY A 17 3.49 -6.71 1.91
CA GLY A 17 3.05 -7.39 3.13
C GLY A 17 2.91 -6.49 4.33
N THR A 18 3.30 -5.21 4.22
CA THR A 18 3.18 -4.26 5.33
C THR A 18 1.71 -3.92 5.56
N LYS A 19 1.35 -3.88 6.84
CA LYS A 19 -0.01 -3.53 7.25
C LYS A 19 -0.32 -2.08 6.91
N VAL A 20 -1.55 -1.84 6.47
CA VAL A 20 -2.04 -0.50 6.15
C VAL A 20 -3.19 -0.16 7.10
N VAL A 21 -3.12 1.02 7.67
CA VAL A 21 -4.15 1.52 8.60
C VAL A 21 -4.75 2.80 8.04
N ASN A 22 -5.93 3.17 8.54
CA ASN A 22 -6.53 4.45 8.21
C ASN A 22 -6.22 5.47 9.31
N THR A 23 -6.76 6.68 9.19
CA THR A 23 -6.49 7.74 10.16
C THR A 23 -7.10 7.48 11.53
N ALA A 24 -8.04 6.55 11.62
CA ALA A 24 -8.59 6.10 12.91
C ALA A 24 -7.78 4.93 13.48
N ASN A 25 -6.64 4.62 12.89
CA ASN A 25 -5.74 3.55 13.30
C ASN A 25 -6.38 2.16 13.19
N GLU A 26 -7.37 2.03 12.31
CA GLU A 26 -7.97 0.74 12.02
C GLU A 26 -7.17 0.05 10.92
N THR A 27 -6.91 -1.24 11.08
CA THR A 27 -6.24 -2.02 10.03
C THR A 27 -7.22 -2.25 8.88
N ILE A 28 -6.85 -1.78 7.69
CA ILE A 28 -7.72 -1.91 6.52
C ILE A 28 -7.22 -2.95 5.53
N GLY A 29 -5.97 -3.36 5.64
CA GLY A 29 -5.41 -4.36 4.76
C GLY A 29 -3.91 -4.37 4.78
N ASP A 30 -3.31 -4.83 3.70
CA ASP A 30 -1.85 -4.87 3.57
C ASP A 30 -1.47 -4.57 2.12
N VAL A 31 -0.17 -4.30 1.92
CA VAL A 31 0.35 -4.00 0.59
C VAL A 31 0.59 -5.30 -0.15
N ASN A 32 -0.08 -5.48 -1.29
CA ASN A 32 0.09 -6.66 -2.13
C ASN A 32 1.11 -6.44 -3.22
N GLU A 33 1.14 -5.24 -3.83
CA GLU A 33 2.04 -4.93 -4.92
C GLU A 33 2.40 -3.47 -4.93
N ILE A 34 3.52 -3.16 -5.57
CA ILE A 34 3.99 -1.80 -5.78
C ILE A 34 4.09 -1.59 -7.29
N VAL A 35 3.49 -0.53 -7.79
CA VAL A 35 3.52 -0.20 -9.21
C VAL A 35 4.51 0.92 -9.44
N LEU A 36 5.46 0.69 -10.32
CA LEU A 36 6.45 1.69 -10.70
C LEU A 36 6.08 2.31 -12.03
N ASN A 37 6.34 3.61 -12.17
CA ASN A 37 6.16 4.26 -13.45
C ASN A 37 7.37 3.99 -14.35
N LYS A 38 7.35 4.55 -15.55
CA LYS A 38 8.43 4.31 -16.52
C LYS A 38 9.79 4.83 -16.06
N ASP A 39 9.81 5.78 -15.13
CA ASP A 39 11.05 6.33 -14.58
C ASP A 39 11.56 5.54 -13.38
N GLY A 40 10.87 4.48 -13.00
CA GLY A 40 11.26 3.65 -11.88
C GLY A 40 10.83 4.17 -10.53
N LYS A 41 9.96 5.18 -10.51
CA LYS A 41 9.44 5.72 -9.25
C LYS A 41 8.12 5.05 -8.90
N VAL A 42 7.83 5.00 -7.61
CA VAL A 42 6.57 4.41 -7.13
C VAL A 42 5.40 5.28 -7.55
N ALA A 43 4.51 4.73 -8.34
CA ALA A 43 3.31 5.42 -8.79
C ALA A 43 2.11 5.11 -7.87
N ALA A 44 2.00 3.86 -7.44
CA ALA A 44 0.87 3.41 -6.65
C ALA A 44 1.24 2.17 -5.86
N MET A 45 0.45 1.90 -4.82
CA MET A 45 0.51 0.63 -4.12
C MET A 45 -0.84 -0.06 -4.25
N ILE A 46 -0.80 -1.37 -4.46
CA ILE A 46 -2.01 -2.17 -4.56
C ILE A 46 -2.25 -2.76 -3.19
N LEU A 47 -3.36 -2.38 -2.59
CA LEU A 47 -3.72 -2.82 -1.25
C LEU A 47 -4.69 -3.99 -1.34
N GLY A 48 -4.42 -5.02 -0.57
CA GLY A 48 -5.39 -6.08 -0.34
C GLY A 48 -6.27 -5.64 0.81
N VAL A 49 -7.54 -5.43 0.52
CA VAL A 49 -8.53 -4.91 1.48
C VAL A 49 -9.68 -5.87 1.55
N GLY A 50 -10.13 -6.16 2.74
CA GLY A 50 -11.29 -7.03 2.86
C GLY A 50 -11.22 -7.95 4.04
N GLY A 51 -11.91 -9.09 3.91
CA GLY A 51 -12.12 -9.94 5.04
C GLY A 51 -13.20 -9.44 5.96
N PHE A 52 -13.88 -8.34 5.59
CA PHE A 52 -14.96 -7.79 6.38
C PHE A 52 -16.22 -8.61 6.15
N LEU A 53 -16.83 -9.05 7.21
CA LEU A 53 -18.12 -9.76 7.16
C LEU A 53 -18.10 -10.96 6.21
N GLY A 54 -16.97 -11.65 6.14
CA GLY A 54 -16.86 -12.85 5.32
C GLY A 54 -16.70 -12.60 3.84
N MET A 55 -16.57 -11.38 3.42
CA MET A 55 -16.31 -11.05 2.02
C MET A 55 -14.85 -11.32 1.70
N GLY A 56 -14.58 -11.72 0.46
CA GLY A 56 -13.22 -11.96 0.01
C GLY A 56 -12.40 -10.68 -0.07
N GLU A 57 -11.10 -10.86 -0.10
CA GLU A 57 -10.19 -9.74 -0.25
C GLU A 57 -10.36 -9.09 -1.61
N ARG A 58 -10.28 -7.77 -1.64
CA ARG A 58 -10.30 -6.99 -2.86
C ARG A 58 -8.98 -6.27 -3.00
N GLU A 59 -8.57 -6.04 -4.23
CA GLU A 59 -7.37 -5.27 -4.50
C GLU A 59 -7.77 -3.88 -4.97
N ILE A 60 -7.17 -2.86 -4.37
CA ILE A 60 -7.46 -1.46 -4.66
C ILE A 60 -6.13 -0.75 -4.92
N ALA A 61 -6.07 -0.01 -6.02
CA ALA A 61 -4.90 0.79 -6.34
C ALA A 61 -5.02 2.17 -5.69
N VAL A 62 -4.04 2.52 -4.88
CA VAL A 62 -3.99 3.81 -4.22
C VAL A 62 -2.72 4.53 -4.67
N SER A 63 -2.87 5.78 -5.12
CA SER A 63 -1.72 6.55 -5.57
C SER A 63 -0.73 6.72 -4.42
N PHE A 64 0.56 6.70 -4.75
CA PHE A 64 1.60 6.79 -3.73
C PHE A 64 1.49 8.09 -2.92
N GLU A 65 1.07 9.17 -3.56
CA GLU A 65 0.92 10.46 -2.89
C GLU A 65 -0.14 10.45 -1.79
N SER A 66 -1.09 9.53 -1.87
CA SER A 66 -2.16 9.41 -0.88
C SER A 66 -1.77 8.59 0.33
N LEU A 67 -0.58 8.01 0.31
CA LEU A 67 -0.10 7.15 1.38
C LEU A 67 0.93 7.87 2.21
N ARG A 68 0.98 7.55 3.50
CA ARG A 68 1.99 8.06 4.41
C ARG A 68 2.71 6.89 5.03
N MET A 69 4.03 7.00 5.10
CA MET A 69 4.85 5.97 5.71
C MET A 69 5.48 6.52 6.97
N ASN A 70 5.25 5.84 8.09
CA ASN A 70 5.75 6.23 9.39
C ASN A 70 6.29 5.00 10.10
N ARG A 71 6.97 5.21 11.21
CA ARG A 71 7.39 4.11 12.06
C ARG A 71 6.69 4.24 13.41
N ASP A 72 6.30 3.08 13.95
CA ASP A 72 5.69 3.06 15.27
C ASP A 72 6.77 3.13 16.35
N SER A 73 6.37 3.06 17.62
CA SER A 73 7.28 3.16 18.75
C SER A 73 8.29 2.01 18.80
N ASN A 74 8.00 0.91 18.14
CA ASN A 74 8.89 -0.25 18.07
C ASN A 74 9.78 -0.23 16.84
N GLY A 75 9.72 0.83 16.04
CA GLY A 75 10.51 0.94 14.81
C GLY A 75 9.93 0.21 13.61
N ASN A 76 8.73 -0.34 13.72
CA ASN A 76 8.08 -1.03 12.61
C ASN A 76 7.46 -0.04 11.64
N LEU A 77 7.57 -0.33 10.35
CA LEU A 77 6.98 0.51 9.33
C LEU A 77 5.46 0.38 9.36
N VAL A 78 4.78 1.53 9.35
CA VAL A 78 3.33 1.60 9.29
C VAL A 78 2.95 2.47 8.10
N ILE A 79 2.08 1.95 7.24
CA ILE A 79 1.56 2.70 6.10
C ILE A 79 0.14 3.10 6.43
N SER A 80 -0.17 4.38 6.21
CA SER A 80 -1.51 4.87 6.49
C SER A 80 -2.10 5.57 5.27
N VAL A 81 -3.42 5.55 5.19
CA VAL A 81 -4.17 6.20 4.12
C VAL A 81 -5.37 6.90 4.75
N ASN A 82 -5.69 8.08 4.24
CA ASN A 82 -6.87 8.83 4.71
C ASN A 82 -8.11 8.32 3.98
N ALA A 83 -8.63 7.21 4.45
CA ALA A 83 -9.81 6.58 3.85
C ALA A 83 -10.58 5.85 4.93
N THR A 84 -11.88 5.67 4.69
CA THR A 84 -12.72 4.87 5.58
C THR A 84 -12.87 3.47 4.99
N LYS A 85 -13.30 2.54 5.84
CA LYS A 85 -13.60 1.19 5.35
C LYS A 85 -14.70 1.24 4.29
N ASP A 86 -15.68 2.13 4.46
CA ASP A 86 -16.77 2.29 3.50
C ASP A 86 -16.27 2.82 2.15
N SER A 87 -15.39 3.80 2.17
CA SER A 87 -14.85 4.35 0.93
C SER A 87 -14.00 3.32 0.19
N LEU A 88 -13.27 2.49 0.92
CA LEU A 88 -12.47 1.43 0.33
C LEU A 88 -13.35 0.32 -0.24
N ALA A 89 -14.44 0.00 0.44
CA ALA A 89 -15.38 -1.01 -0.06
C ALA A 89 -16.06 -0.56 -1.35
N ALA A 90 -16.22 0.76 -1.53
CA ALA A 90 -16.83 1.34 -2.73
C ALA A 90 -15.81 1.59 -3.85
N ALA A 91 -14.51 1.47 -3.57
CA ALA A 91 -13.49 1.71 -4.56
C ALA A 91 -13.52 0.64 -5.66
N PRO A 92 -13.13 1.01 -6.89
CA PRO A 92 -13.11 0.02 -7.96
C PRO A 92 -12.07 -1.05 -7.71
N GLN A 93 -12.40 -2.28 -8.09
CA GLN A 93 -11.47 -3.39 -8.03
C GLN A 93 -10.32 -3.11 -9.02
N TRP A 94 -9.09 -3.20 -8.54
CA TRP A 94 -7.94 -3.01 -9.41
C TRP A 94 -7.67 -4.29 -10.20
N ARG A 95 -7.27 -4.11 -11.45
CA ARG A 95 -6.84 -5.23 -12.30
C ARG A 95 -5.68 -4.76 -13.15
N TRP A 96 -4.67 -5.61 -13.25
CA TRP A 96 -3.58 -5.31 -14.17
C TRP A 96 -4.05 -5.54 -15.60
N ASP A 97 -3.82 -4.55 -16.45
CA ASP A 97 -4.22 -4.64 -17.86
C ASP A 97 -3.19 -5.45 -18.63
N THR A 98 -3.50 -6.70 -18.90
CA THR A 98 -2.58 -7.62 -19.58
C THR A 98 -2.55 -7.43 -21.09
N THR A 99 -3.41 -6.57 -21.63
CA THR A 99 -3.40 -6.30 -23.08
C THR A 99 -2.36 -5.26 -23.45
N ARG A 100 -1.81 -4.56 -22.46
CA ARG A 100 -0.80 -3.52 -22.67
C ARG A 100 0.59 -4.09 -22.44
N LYS A 101 1.55 -3.57 -23.19
CA LYS A 101 2.93 -4.00 -23.08
C LYS A 101 3.85 -2.89 -22.71
#